data_cd859c3d0accb5268eb34d53cd1dfb11
#
_entry.id   cd859c3d0accb5268eb34d53cd1dfb11
#
_cell.length_a   1.000
_cell.length_b   1.000
_cell.length_c   1.000
_cell.angle_alpha   90.00
_cell.angle_beta   90.00
_cell.angle_gamma   90.00
#
_symmetry.space_group_name_H-M   'P 1'
#
loop_
_entity.id
_entity.type
_entity.pdbx_description
1 polymer ?
#
loop_
_entity_poly.entity_id
_entity_poly.type
_entity_poly.pdbx_seq_one_letter_code
_entity_poly.pdbx_strand_id
1 'polypeptide(L)'
;LSSAASDVYKRQGMALQNVNFTADFGECVGIIGANGAGKSTFLKILVGLLGGYTGDVNIGGLEINKKNLSDIRRIEGYVFQDSDSQLFMSTVYEDVAFAPVNYGLSEEETKQRVTDALKMMGIEELRDRHTFRLSGGQKKLAAIATILSMTPEIILLDEPTIALDPRNRKNLIGLINSFSQLRVIASHDLDMIMDTCSRVVLMNNGKIIREGSTVEILNDRELLESNGLELPLSLSGHR
;
A
#
# COMPACT_ATOMS: atom_id res chain seq x y z
N LEU A 1 -9.75 9.16 -6.05
CA LEU A 1 -9.51 9.14 -4.61
C LEU A 1 -9.29 10.57 -4.14
N SER A 2 -10.08 11.05 -3.22
CA SER A 2 -9.87 12.37 -2.62
C SER A 2 -10.15 12.32 -1.12
N SER A 3 -9.31 12.99 -0.33
CA SER A 3 -9.56 13.28 1.07
C SER A 3 -9.39 14.77 1.31
N ALA A 4 -10.40 15.43 1.86
CA ALA A 4 -10.32 16.82 2.25
C ALA A 4 -10.28 16.91 3.78
N ALA A 5 -9.22 17.58 4.28
CA ALA A 5 -9.01 17.96 5.69
C ALA A 5 -9.48 16.92 6.71
N SER A 6 -8.74 15.81 6.86
CA SER A 6 -9.06 14.83 7.90
C SER A 6 -8.16 14.98 9.13
N ASP A 7 -8.79 15.20 10.28
CA ASP A 7 -8.13 15.16 11.58
C ASP A 7 -8.44 13.83 12.26
N VAL A 8 -7.42 13.11 12.71
CA VAL A 8 -7.57 11.82 13.39
C VAL A 8 -7.03 11.88 14.80
N TYR A 9 -7.89 11.55 15.76
CA TYR A 9 -7.52 11.48 17.15
C TYR A 9 -7.12 10.05 17.55
N LYS A 10 -5.91 9.86 18.04
CA LYS A 10 -5.48 8.66 18.79
C LYS A 10 -5.44 8.96 20.30
N ARG A 11 -5.49 7.93 21.14
CA ARG A 11 -5.44 8.04 22.61
C ARG A 11 -4.30 8.93 23.18
N GLN A 12 -3.31 9.31 22.38
CA GLN A 12 -2.14 10.11 22.77
C GLN A 12 -1.96 11.40 21.95
N GLY A 13 -3.00 11.86 21.21
CA GLY A 13 -2.93 13.08 20.40
C GLY A 13 -3.41 12.89 18.97
N MET A 14 -3.36 13.97 18.19
CA MET A 14 -3.83 14.02 16.82
C MET A 14 -2.84 13.28 15.90
N ALA A 15 -3.30 12.23 15.21
CA ALA A 15 -2.45 11.41 14.35
C ALA A 15 -2.32 11.96 12.93
N LEU A 16 -3.34 12.69 12.43
CA LEU A 16 -3.32 13.44 11.17
C LEU A 16 -3.99 14.79 11.38
N GLN A 17 -3.53 15.83 10.67
CA GLN A 17 -4.01 17.19 10.79
C GLN A 17 -4.05 17.86 9.42
N ASN A 18 -5.25 18.35 9.01
CA ASN A 18 -5.44 19.08 7.76
C ASN A 18 -4.82 18.40 6.53
N VAL A 19 -5.01 17.09 6.39
CA VAL A 19 -4.50 16.33 5.26
C VAL A 19 -5.47 16.48 4.08
N ASN A 20 -5.00 17.13 3.00
CA ASN A 20 -5.72 17.20 1.74
C ASN A 20 -4.93 16.40 0.71
N PHE A 21 -5.57 15.43 0.07
CA PHE A 21 -4.94 14.54 -0.89
C PHE A 21 -5.92 14.14 -1.98
N THR A 22 -5.43 14.12 -3.21
CA THR A 22 -6.16 13.59 -4.37
C THR A 22 -5.22 12.71 -5.20
N ALA A 23 -5.75 11.67 -5.81
CA ALA A 23 -4.99 10.85 -6.75
C ALA A 23 -5.92 10.27 -7.80
N ASP A 24 -5.44 10.21 -9.03
CA ASP A 24 -6.19 9.79 -10.18
C ASP A 24 -5.82 8.37 -10.65
N PHE A 25 -6.70 7.76 -11.44
CA PHE A 25 -6.44 6.44 -12.01
C PHE A 25 -5.15 6.45 -12.84
N GLY A 26 -4.36 5.38 -12.69
CA GLY A 26 -3.08 5.22 -13.38
C GLY A 26 -1.89 5.88 -12.68
N GLU A 27 -2.11 6.76 -11.71
CA GLU A 27 -1.00 7.34 -10.95
C GLU A 27 -0.31 6.31 -10.03
N CYS A 28 0.97 6.56 -9.76
CA CYS A 28 1.70 5.95 -8.65
C CYS A 28 2.22 7.06 -7.73
N VAL A 29 1.67 7.12 -6.52
CA VAL A 29 1.98 8.16 -5.54
C VAL A 29 2.72 7.56 -4.36
N GLY A 30 3.91 8.09 -4.07
CA GLY A 30 4.70 7.73 -2.91
C GLY A 30 4.33 8.59 -1.69
N ILE A 31 4.02 7.96 -0.57
CA ILE A 31 3.86 8.63 0.73
C ILE A 31 5.12 8.38 1.54
N ILE A 32 5.94 9.40 1.71
CA ILE A 32 7.21 9.30 2.44
C ILE A 32 7.17 10.08 3.75
N GLY A 33 8.09 9.79 4.65
CA GLY A 33 8.20 10.44 5.96
C GLY A 33 8.84 9.52 6.99
N ALA A 34 9.36 10.08 8.06
CA ALA A 34 9.96 9.35 9.16
C ALA A 34 8.96 8.37 9.84
N ASN A 35 9.49 7.48 10.68
CA ASN A 35 8.64 6.60 11.47
C ASN A 35 7.74 7.45 12.38
N GLY A 36 6.45 7.12 12.41
CA GLY A 36 5.46 7.90 13.16
C GLY A 36 4.90 9.14 12.44
N ALA A 37 5.33 9.45 11.22
CA ALA A 37 4.83 10.60 10.44
C ALA A 37 3.33 10.54 10.10
N GLY A 38 2.68 9.37 10.24
CA GLY A 38 1.26 9.21 9.97
C GLY A 38 0.92 8.40 8.72
N LYS A 39 1.92 7.92 7.95
CA LYS A 39 1.75 7.21 6.67
C LYS A 39 0.74 6.04 6.74
N SER A 40 0.99 5.06 7.60
CA SER A 40 0.09 3.89 7.75
C SER A 40 -1.29 4.29 8.31
N THR A 41 -1.36 5.34 9.14
CA THR A 41 -2.64 5.87 9.62
C THR A 41 -3.44 6.44 8.45
N PHE A 42 -2.78 7.20 7.58
CA PHE A 42 -3.38 7.75 6.38
C PHE A 42 -3.93 6.65 5.47
N LEU A 43 -3.12 5.64 5.12
CA LEU A 43 -3.58 4.51 4.30
C LEU A 43 -4.77 3.77 4.95
N LYS A 44 -4.73 3.54 6.28
CA LYS A 44 -5.82 2.85 7.00
C LYS A 44 -7.14 3.63 7.01
N ILE A 45 -7.09 4.95 6.91
CA ILE A 45 -8.30 5.78 6.74
C ILE A 45 -8.85 5.57 5.33
N LEU A 46 -8.02 5.60 4.30
CA LEU A 46 -8.44 5.43 2.92
C LEU A 46 -9.20 4.11 2.71
N VAL A 47 -8.81 3.01 3.39
CA VAL A 47 -9.51 1.71 3.30
C VAL A 47 -10.63 1.54 4.34
N GLY A 48 -10.98 2.60 5.07
CA GLY A 48 -12.04 2.54 6.08
C GLY A 48 -11.76 1.63 7.27
N LEU A 49 -10.49 1.35 7.59
CA LEU A 49 -10.06 0.58 8.78
C LEU A 49 -9.98 1.46 10.03
N LEU A 50 -9.82 2.76 9.87
CA LEU A 50 -9.84 3.73 10.95
C LEU A 50 -10.96 4.73 10.73
N GLY A 51 -11.82 4.87 11.72
CA GLY A 51 -12.84 5.91 11.82
C GLY A 51 -12.48 6.94 12.88
N GLY A 52 -13.42 7.85 13.19
CA GLY A 52 -13.26 8.88 14.21
C GLY A 52 -12.38 10.04 13.75
N TYR A 53 -12.41 10.34 12.47
CA TYR A 53 -11.82 11.53 11.86
C TYR A 53 -12.91 12.57 11.54
N THR A 54 -12.50 13.80 11.29
CA THR A 54 -13.32 14.89 10.74
C THR A 54 -12.90 15.14 9.29
N GLY A 55 -13.85 15.56 8.45
CA GLY A 55 -13.61 15.76 7.01
C GLY A 55 -14.14 14.62 6.15
N ASP A 56 -13.97 14.73 4.85
CA ASP A 56 -14.56 13.85 3.85
C ASP A 56 -13.48 12.98 3.18
N VAL A 57 -13.78 11.70 3.00
CA VAL A 57 -12.93 10.77 2.24
C VAL A 57 -13.79 10.08 1.18
N ASN A 58 -13.42 10.25 -0.08
CA ASN A 58 -14.13 9.69 -1.23
C ASN A 58 -13.19 8.76 -2.02
N ILE A 59 -13.67 7.56 -2.30
CA ILE A 59 -12.96 6.52 -3.03
C ILE A 59 -13.82 6.09 -4.22
N GLY A 60 -13.30 6.28 -5.44
CA GLY A 60 -14.08 5.93 -6.63
C GLY A 60 -15.45 6.64 -6.73
N GLY A 61 -15.56 7.85 -6.17
CA GLY A 61 -16.82 8.61 -6.10
C GLY A 61 -17.73 8.21 -4.93
N LEU A 62 -17.33 7.27 -4.09
CA LEU A 62 -18.10 6.83 -2.92
C LEU A 62 -17.49 7.41 -1.65
N GLU A 63 -18.30 8.06 -0.82
CA GLU A 63 -17.89 8.48 0.52
C GLU A 63 -17.68 7.27 1.44
N ILE A 64 -16.60 7.30 2.25
CA ILE A 64 -16.34 6.25 3.24
C ILE A 64 -17.35 6.36 4.38
N ASN A 65 -18.31 5.45 4.39
CA ASN A 65 -19.30 5.25 5.45
C ASN A 65 -19.72 3.77 5.49
N LYS A 66 -20.44 3.37 6.54
CA LYS A 66 -20.85 1.96 6.72
C LYS A 66 -21.62 1.37 5.54
N LYS A 67 -22.35 2.19 4.78
CA LYS A 67 -23.15 1.72 3.64
C LYS A 67 -22.27 1.40 2.44
N ASN A 68 -21.26 2.21 2.18
CA ASN A 68 -20.42 2.13 0.98
C ASN A 68 -19.16 1.26 1.17
N LEU A 69 -18.79 0.91 2.44
CA LEU A 69 -17.55 0.16 2.72
C LEU A 69 -17.42 -1.16 1.96
N SER A 70 -18.52 -1.88 1.72
CA SER A 70 -18.48 -3.13 0.96
C SER A 70 -18.07 -2.89 -0.49
N ASP A 71 -18.62 -1.86 -1.12
CA ASP A 71 -18.35 -1.52 -2.52
C ASP A 71 -16.94 -0.93 -2.68
N ILE A 72 -16.51 -0.07 -1.74
CA ILE A 72 -15.15 0.47 -1.69
C ILE A 72 -14.13 -0.67 -1.61
N ARG A 73 -14.31 -1.63 -0.70
CA ARG A 73 -13.40 -2.78 -0.53
C ARG A 73 -13.35 -3.73 -1.72
N ARG A 74 -14.31 -3.67 -2.64
CA ARG A 74 -14.25 -4.42 -3.90
C ARG A 74 -13.27 -3.83 -4.89
N ILE A 75 -13.11 -2.52 -4.87
CA ILE A 75 -12.25 -1.78 -5.81
C ILE A 75 -10.88 -1.47 -5.22
N GLU A 76 -10.67 -1.68 -3.92
CA GLU A 76 -9.41 -1.41 -3.23
C GLU A 76 -8.73 -2.69 -2.75
N GLY A 77 -7.41 -2.77 -2.96
CA GLY A 77 -6.53 -3.73 -2.30
C GLY A 77 -5.57 -3.03 -1.34
N TYR A 78 -5.53 -3.46 -0.08
CA TYR A 78 -4.61 -2.94 0.92
C TYR A 78 -3.66 -4.01 1.42
N VAL A 79 -2.35 -3.77 1.32
CA VAL A 79 -1.31 -4.64 1.88
C VAL A 79 -0.79 -4.03 3.17
N PHE A 80 -0.94 -4.78 4.26
CA PHE A 80 -0.44 -4.38 5.57
C PHE A 80 1.09 -4.41 5.62
N GLN A 81 1.66 -3.51 6.44
CA GLN A 81 3.09 -3.54 6.74
C GLN A 81 3.52 -4.89 7.30
N ASP A 82 2.78 -5.41 8.28
CA ASP A 82 2.96 -6.75 8.84
C ASP A 82 2.09 -7.77 8.11
N SER A 83 2.70 -8.71 7.41
CA SER A 83 2.01 -9.74 6.65
C SER A 83 1.33 -10.78 7.55
N ASP A 84 1.79 -10.99 8.79
CA ASP A 84 1.13 -11.88 9.76
C ASP A 84 -0.24 -11.33 10.21
N SER A 85 -0.45 -10.03 10.09
CA SER A 85 -1.75 -9.39 10.31
C SER A 85 -2.74 -9.56 9.15
N GLN A 86 -2.27 -10.03 8.00
CA GLN A 86 -3.09 -10.20 6.78
C GLN A 86 -3.39 -11.67 6.47
N LEU A 87 -2.40 -12.56 6.67
CA LEU A 87 -2.54 -13.99 6.39
C LEU A 87 -3.08 -14.70 7.64
N PHE A 88 -4.25 -15.33 7.52
CA PHE A 88 -4.97 -15.96 8.65
C PHE A 88 -5.55 -17.32 8.33
N MET A 89 -5.53 -17.74 7.05
CA MET A 89 -5.98 -19.07 6.64
C MET A 89 -4.84 -20.10 6.79
N SER A 90 -5.19 -21.39 6.67
CA SER A 90 -4.21 -22.46 6.86
C SER A 90 -3.18 -22.53 5.74
N THR A 91 -3.60 -22.31 4.50
CA THR A 91 -2.74 -22.38 3.31
C THR A 91 -2.75 -21.09 2.52
N VAL A 92 -1.72 -20.90 1.69
CA VAL A 92 -1.62 -19.75 0.77
C VAL A 92 -2.83 -19.72 -0.18
N TYR A 93 -3.24 -20.87 -0.71
CA TYR A 93 -4.42 -20.95 -1.58
C TYR A 93 -5.67 -20.42 -0.89
N GLU A 94 -5.92 -20.84 0.34
CA GLU A 94 -7.11 -20.44 1.10
C GLU A 94 -7.10 -18.92 1.39
N ASP A 95 -5.94 -18.34 1.75
CA ASP A 95 -5.83 -16.90 1.96
C ASP A 95 -6.09 -16.11 0.67
N VAL A 96 -5.50 -16.53 -0.46
CA VAL A 96 -5.68 -15.85 -1.74
C VAL A 96 -7.09 -16.02 -2.30
N ALA A 97 -7.74 -17.16 -2.01
CA ALA A 97 -9.14 -17.46 -2.41
C ALA A 97 -10.17 -16.76 -1.51
N PHE A 98 -9.78 -16.30 -0.32
CA PHE A 98 -10.72 -15.83 0.69
C PHE A 98 -11.62 -14.69 0.18
N ALA A 99 -11.03 -13.65 -0.43
CA ALA A 99 -11.82 -12.54 -0.93
C ALA A 99 -12.68 -12.93 -2.14
N PRO A 100 -12.18 -13.59 -3.21
CA PRO A 100 -13.01 -14.10 -4.30
C PRO A 100 -14.24 -14.90 -3.84
N VAL A 101 -14.04 -15.85 -2.91
CA VAL A 101 -15.14 -16.67 -2.37
C VAL A 101 -16.17 -15.80 -1.63
N ASN A 102 -15.72 -14.91 -0.76
CA ASN A 102 -16.61 -14.02 0.02
C ASN A 102 -17.40 -13.03 -0.84
N TYR A 103 -16.87 -12.66 -1.99
CA TYR A 103 -17.55 -11.80 -2.95
C TYR A 103 -18.40 -12.60 -3.95
N GLY A 104 -18.50 -13.91 -3.78
CA GLY A 104 -19.44 -14.77 -4.50
C GLY A 104 -19.00 -15.16 -5.91
N LEU A 105 -17.69 -15.15 -6.19
CA LEU A 105 -17.18 -15.70 -7.44
C LEU A 105 -17.41 -17.23 -7.47
N SER A 106 -17.60 -17.76 -8.66
CA SER A 106 -17.69 -19.21 -8.84
C SER A 106 -16.38 -19.91 -8.46
N GLU A 107 -16.45 -21.22 -8.20
CA GLU A 107 -15.26 -22.01 -7.88
C GLU A 107 -14.20 -21.95 -8.99
N GLU A 108 -14.65 -22.00 -10.25
CA GLU A 108 -13.78 -21.93 -11.41
C GLU A 108 -13.09 -20.56 -11.53
N GLU A 109 -13.85 -19.46 -11.41
CA GLU A 109 -13.30 -18.11 -11.41
C GLU A 109 -12.35 -17.88 -10.24
N THR A 110 -12.71 -18.35 -9.03
CA THR A 110 -11.84 -18.27 -7.85
C THR A 110 -10.52 -18.97 -8.10
N LYS A 111 -10.55 -20.21 -8.61
CA LYS A 111 -9.35 -20.98 -8.93
C LYS A 111 -8.47 -20.28 -9.97
N GLN A 112 -9.08 -19.69 -11.00
CA GLN A 112 -8.36 -18.94 -12.03
C GLN A 112 -7.70 -17.70 -11.42
N ARG A 113 -8.45 -16.88 -10.64
CA ARG A 113 -7.94 -15.68 -9.97
C ARG A 113 -6.77 -15.97 -9.04
N VAL A 114 -6.89 -17.04 -8.24
CA VAL A 114 -5.81 -17.49 -7.35
C VAL A 114 -4.58 -17.88 -8.14
N THR A 115 -4.76 -18.68 -9.20
CA THR A 115 -3.63 -19.12 -10.05
C THR A 115 -2.93 -17.93 -10.70
N ASP A 116 -3.66 -16.97 -11.23
CA ASP A 116 -3.10 -15.77 -11.85
C ASP A 116 -2.36 -14.90 -10.85
N ALA A 117 -2.93 -14.69 -9.66
CA ALA A 117 -2.29 -13.91 -8.61
C ALA A 117 -0.98 -14.55 -8.11
N LEU A 118 -0.97 -15.87 -7.87
CA LEU A 118 0.24 -16.60 -7.47
C LEU A 118 1.32 -16.58 -8.54
N LYS A 119 0.93 -16.75 -9.80
CA LYS A 119 1.83 -16.67 -10.96
C LYS A 119 2.42 -15.28 -11.11
N MET A 120 1.61 -14.24 -10.98
CA MET A 120 2.06 -12.85 -11.04
C MET A 120 3.11 -12.56 -9.97
N MET A 121 2.95 -13.14 -8.78
CA MET A 121 3.90 -13.01 -7.68
C MET A 121 5.09 -14.00 -7.76
N GLY A 122 5.07 -14.98 -8.68
CA GLY A 122 6.11 -16.00 -8.83
C GLY A 122 6.22 -16.92 -7.63
N ILE A 123 5.08 -17.30 -7.05
CA ILE A 123 4.97 -18.16 -5.84
C ILE A 123 3.98 -19.32 -6.00
N GLU A 124 3.77 -19.79 -7.23
CA GLU A 124 2.84 -20.89 -7.52
C GLU A 124 3.18 -22.16 -6.70
N GLU A 125 4.46 -22.41 -6.47
CA GLU A 125 4.94 -23.56 -5.70
C GLU A 125 4.58 -23.48 -4.20
N LEU A 126 4.17 -22.30 -3.72
CA LEU A 126 3.76 -22.10 -2.33
C LEU A 126 2.25 -22.33 -2.13
N ARG A 127 1.48 -22.55 -3.19
CA ARG A 127 0.02 -22.62 -3.19
C ARG A 127 -0.57 -23.43 -2.02
N ASP A 128 -0.09 -24.64 -1.84
CA ASP A 128 -0.61 -25.58 -0.83
C ASP A 128 0.22 -25.55 0.47
N ARG A 129 1.14 -24.61 0.59
CA ARG A 129 1.99 -24.46 1.77
C ARG A 129 1.22 -23.78 2.91
N HIS A 130 1.46 -24.24 4.13
CA HIS A 130 0.93 -23.58 5.31
C HIS A 130 1.54 -22.20 5.51
N THR A 131 0.72 -21.18 5.77
CA THR A 131 1.14 -19.78 5.90
C THR A 131 2.15 -19.56 7.02
N PHE A 132 2.04 -20.28 8.13
CA PHE A 132 2.99 -20.23 9.25
C PHE A 132 4.39 -20.80 8.93
N ARG A 133 4.54 -21.55 7.81
CA ARG A 133 5.84 -22.10 7.35
C ARG A 133 6.53 -21.22 6.31
N LEU A 134 5.97 -20.10 5.97
CA LEU A 134 6.55 -19.17 5.01
C LEU A 134 7.63 -18.31 5.67
N SER A 135 8.68 -17.97 4.92
CA SER A 135 9.59 -16.90 5.30
C SER A 135 8.89 -15.55 5.25
N GLY A 136 9.45 -14.52 5.92
CA GLY A 136 8.88 -13.17 5.90
C GLY A 136 8.66 -12.63 4.48
N GLY A 137 9.62 -12.82 3.58
CA GLY A 137 9.48 -12.45 2.18
C GLY A 137 8.37 -13.22 1.45
N GLN A 138 8.27 -14.54 1.66
CA GLN A 138 7.18 -15.35 1.09
C GLN A 138 5.82 -14.91 1.61
N LYS A 139 5.71 -14.58 2.91
CA LYS A 139 4.48 -14.01 3.49
C LYS A 139 4.11 -12.69 2.83
N LYS A 140 5.09 -11.80 2.58
CA LYS A 140 4.83 -10.52 1.91
C LYS A 140 4.30 -10.74 0.48
N LEU A 141 4.91 -11.64 -0.30
CA LEU A 141 4.45 -11.96 -1.65
C LEU A 141 3.04 -12.60 -1.62
N ALA A 142 2.76 -13.51 -0.69
CA ALA A 142 1.44 -14.10 -0.50
C ALA A 142 0.40 -13.03 -0.11
N ALA A 143 0.74 -12.11 0.81
CA ALA A 143 -0.15 -11.02 1.20
C ALA A 143 -0.49 -10.10 0.02
N ILE A 144 0.46 -9.82 -0.88
CA ILE A 144 0.17 -9.07 -2.11
C ILE A 144 -0.73 -9.90 -3.05
N ALA A 145 -0.51 -11.21 -3.18
CA ALA A 145 -1.36 -12.08 -3.99
C ALA A 145 -2.82 -12.08 -3.52
N THR A 146 -3.09 -11.97 -2.19
CA THR A 146 -4.48 -11.93 -1.67
C THR A 146 -5.27 -10.74 -2.19
N ILE A 147 -4.65 -9.59 -2.40
CA ILE A 147 -5.34 -8.42 -2.94
C ILE A 147 -5.45 -8.50 -4.47
N LEU A 148 -4.44 -9.02 -5.16
CA LEU A 148 -4.42 -9.12 -6.62
C LEU A 148 -5.46 -10.11 -7.16
N SER A 149 -5.85 -11.13 -6.39
CA SER A 149 -6.92 -12.06 -6.75
C SER A 149 -8.27 -11.40 -6.98
N MET A 150 -8.49 -10.20 -6.43
CA MET A 150 -9.70 -9.39 -6.64
C MET A 150 -9.60 -8.43 -7.82
N THR A 151 -8.40 -8.30 -8.45
CA THR A 151 -8.15 -7.32 -9.52
C THR A 151 -8.63 -5.91 -9.16
N PRO A 152 -8.11 -5.32 -8.07
CA PRO A 152 -8.55 -4.03 -7.59
C PRO A 152 -8.23 -2.91 -8.58
N GLU A 153 -8.99 -1.82 -8.52
CA GLU A 153 -8.72 -0.57 -9.27
C GLU A 153 -7.71 0.33 -8.54
N ILE A 154 -7.63 0.18 -7.22
CA ILE A 154 -6.76 0.96 -6.34
C ILE A 154 -5.93 0.00 -5.49
N ILE A 155 -4.62 0.18 -5.48
CA ILE A 155 -3.67 -0.64 -4.73
C ILE A 155 -2.96 0.25 -3.71
N LEU A 156 -3.15 -0.06 -2.44
CA LEU A 156 -2.53 0.63 -1.32
C LEU A 156 -1.49 -0.29 -0.68
N LEU A 157 -0.23 0.11 -0.67
CA LEU A 157 0.88 -0.70 -0.18
C LEU A 157 1.53 0.00 1.02
N ASP A 158 1.52 -0.66 2.17
CA ASP A 158 2.20 -0.17 3.38
C ASP A 158 3.51 -0.94 3.58
N GLU A 159 4.64 -0.26 3.32
CA GLU A 159 6.00 -0.80 3.41
C GLU A 159 6.18 -2.15 2.65
N PRO A 160 5.93 -2.19 1.33
CA PRO A 160 5.85 -3.46 0.60
C PRO A 160 7.19 -4.17 0.44
N THR A 161 8.32 -3.47 0.58
CA THR A 161 9.67 -4.05 0.42
C THR A 161 10.28 -4.60 1.70
N ILE A 162 9.67 -4.35 2.86
CA ILE A 162 10.16 -4.91 4.12
C ILE A 162 10.17 -6.44 4.07
N ALA A 163 11.26 -7.03 4.58
CA ALA A 163 11.51 -8.46 4.62
C ALA A 163 11.76 -9.14 3.26
N LEU A 164 11.83 -8.39 2.15
CA LEU A 164 12.24 -8.93 0.85
C LEU A 164 13.75 -8.91 0.70
N ASP A 165 14.28 -10.01 0.14
CA ASP A 165 15.64 -10.03 -0.37
C ASP A 165 15.77 -9.15 -1.64
N PRO A 166 16.99 -8.79 -2.06
CA PRO A 166 17.21 -7.89 -3.20
C PRO A 166 16.57 -8.37 -4.51
N ARG A 167 16.50 -9.69 -4.75
CA ARG A 167 15.87 -10.25 -5.95
C ARG A 167 14.36 -10.07 -5.92
N ASN A 168 13.73 -10.44 -4.82
CA ASN A 168 12.28 -10.29 -4.66
C ASN A 168 11.87 -8.81 -4.61
N ARG A 169 12.68 -7.93 -3.98
CA ARG A 169 12.48 -6.47 -4.04
C ARG A 169 12.49 -5.97 -5.49
N LYS A 170 13.48 -6.34 -6.30
CA LYS A 170 13.56 -5.95 -7.71
C LYS A 170 12.36 -6.45 -8.52
N ASN A 171 11.95 -7.70 -8.30
CA ASN A 171 10.79 -8.29 -8.96
C ASN A 171 9.50 -7.54 -8.60
N LEU A 172 9.31 -7.21 -7.32
CA LEU A 172 8.15 -6.45 -6.86
C LEU A 172 8.11 -5.04 -7.48
N ILE A 173 9.24 -4.34 -7.55
CA ILE A 173 9.34 -3.03 -8.23
C ILE A 173 8.92 -3.16 -9.70
N GLY A 174 9.43 -4.16 -10.42
CA GLY A 174 9.05 -4.42 -11.80
C GLY A 174 7.55 -4.71 -11.95
N LEU A 175 6.97 -5.45 -11.01
CA LEU A 175 5.54 -5.75 -11.00
C LEU A 175 4.71 -4.47 -10.73
N ILE A 176 5.06 -3.69 -9.72
CA ILE A 176 4.37 -2.42 -9.43
C ILE A 176 4.37 -1.49 -10.65
N ASN A 177 5.48 -1.43 -11.39
CA ASN A 177 5.59 -0.63 -12.60
C ASN A 177 4.74 -1.15 -13.76
N SER A 178 4.37 -2.44 -13.76
CA SER A 178 3.48 -3.02 -14.78
C SER A 178 1.99 -2.77 -14.53
N PHE A 179 1.62 -2.32 -13.34
CA PHE A 179 0.24 -2.05 -12.98
C PHE A 179 -0.27 -0.75 -13.64
N SER A 180 -1.49 -0.80 -14.14
CA SER A 180 -2.20 0.37 -14.68
C SER A 180 -3.14 1.03 -13.68
N GLN A 181 -3.37 0.39 -12.53
CA GLN A 181 -4.24 0.87 -11.45
C GLN A 181 -3.66 2.10 -10.77
N LEU A 182 -4.48 2.80 -9.98
CA LEU A 182 -3.98 3.76 -9.01
C LEU A 182 -3.18 3.02 -7.92
N ARG A 183 -1.95 3.44 -7.66
CA ARG A 183 -1.10 2.89 -6.59
C ARG A 183 -0.71 3.99 -5.62
N VAL A 184 -0.94 3.75 -4.34
CA VAL A 184 -0.44 4.62 -3.26
C VAL A 184 0.47 3.79 -2.38
N ILE A 185 1.74 4.17 -2.29
CA ILE A 185 2.78 3.40 -1.64
C ILE A 185 3.36 4.21 -0.48
N ALA A 186 3.10 3.78 0.75
CA ALA A 186 3.79 4.32 1.91
C ALA A 186 5.10 3.54 2.13
N SER A 187 6.23 4.24 2.10
CA SER A 187 7.52 3.61 2.33
C SER A 187 8.59 4.57 2.85
N HIS A 188 9.58 4.00 3.54
CA HIS A 188 10.85 4.65 3.86
C HIS A 188 11.97 4.25 2.86
N ASP A 189 11.72 3.29 1.98
CA ASP A 189 12.61 2.88 0.87
C ASP A 189 12.49 3.92 -0.26
N LEU A 190 13.26 5.00 -0.16
CA LEU A 190 13.19 6.12 -1.12
C LEU A 190 13.68 5.74 -2.52
N ASP A 191 14.59 4.77 -2.64
CA ASP A 191 15.01 4.24 -3.94
C ASP A 191 13.87 3.51 -4.64
N MET A 192 13.09 2.70 -3.90
CA MET A 192 11.88 2.07 -4.46
C MET A 192 10.84 3.13 -4.87
N ILE A 193 10.63 4.15 -4.05
CA ILE A 193 9.72 5.26 -4.40
C ILE A 193 10.19 5.96 -5.67
N MET A 194 11.50 6.21 -5.81
CA MET A 194 12.08 6.81 -7.01
C MET A 194 11.87 5.94 -8.26
N ASP A 195 11.98 4.63 -8.11
CA ASP A 195 11.84 3.66 -9.21
C ASP A 195 10.38 3.43 -9.63
N THR A 196 9.39 3.75 -8.76
CA THR A 196 7.99 3.37 -8.99
C THR A 196 7.02 4.55 -9.09
N CYS A 197 7.26 5.63 -8.36
CA CYS A 197 6.31 6.72 -8.21
C CYS A 197 6.68 7.94 -9.05
N SER A 198 5.70 8.55 -9.70
CA SER A 198 5.89 9.83 -10.42
C SER A 198 5.71 11.05 -9.53
N ARG A 199 4.93 10.89 -8.44
CA ARG A 199 4.59 11.94 -7.48
C ARG A 199 4.84 11.45 -6.06
N VAL A 200 5.27 12.36 -5.20
CA VAL A 200 5.57 12.09 -3.80
C VAL A 200 4.87 13.08 -2.89
N VAL A 201 4.35 12.58 -1.80
CA VAL A 201 3.79 13.35 -0.68
C VAL A 201 4.68 13.11 0.54
N LEU A 202 5.35 14.14 1.01
CA LEU A 202 6.16 14.11 2.23
C LEU A 202 5.28 14.43 3.44
N MET A 203 5.21 13.47 4.35
CA MET A 203 4.48 13.63 5.61
C MET A 203 5.44 13.77 6.80
N ASN A 204 5.09 14.67 7.73
CA ASN A 204 5.74 14.78 9.02
C ASN A 204 4.73 15.18 10.10
N ASN A 205 4.79 14.52 11.27
CA ASN A 205 3.91 14.78 12.42
C ASN A 205 2.41 14.86 12.04
N GLY A 206 1.96 13.96 11.16
CA GLY A 206 0.57 13.86 10.74
C GLY A 206 0.11 14.94 9.74
N LYS A 207 1.02 15.69 9.15
CA LYS A 207 0.72 16.71 8.13
C LYS A 207 1.42 16.41 6.83
N ILE A 208 0.83 16.85 5.72
CA ILE A 208 1.53 16.96 4.45
C ILE A 208 2.39 18.22 4.50
N ILE A 209 3.70 18.05 4.37
CA ILE A 209 4.69 19.13 4.39
C ILE A 209 4.92 19.66 2.98
N ARG A 210 5.07 18.74 2.03
CA ARG A 210 5.31 19.05 0.62
C ARG A 210 4.72 17.94 -0.26
N GLU A 211 4.28 18.34 -1.43
CA GLU A 211 3.87 17.44 -2.50
C GLU A 211 4.48 17.93 -3.81
N GLY A 212 4.92 17.00 -4.65
CA GLY A 212 5.56 17.35 -5.91
C GLY A 212 6.00 16.14 -6.71
N SER A 213 6.72 16.37 -7.80
CA SER A 213 7.31 15.26 -8.55
C SER A 213 8.36 14.52 -7.72
N THR A 214 8.48 13.21 -7.95
CA THR A 214 9.45 12.36 -7.24
C THR A 214 10.87 12.92 -7.36
N VAL A 215 11.23 13.38 -8.55
CA VAL A 215 12.56 13.96 -8.80
C VAL A 215 12.79 15.23 -8.00
N GLU A 216 11.81 16.14 -7.95
CA GLU A 216 11.90 17.39 -7.18
C GLU A 216 12.08 17.13 -5.68
N ILE A 217 11.19 16.29 -5.10
CA ILE A 217 11.18 16.05 -3.66
C ILE A 217 12.41 15.24 -3.21
N LEU A 218 12.79 14.19 -3.94
CA LEU A 218 13.86 13.29 -3.52
C LEU A 218 15.28 13.83 -3.79
N ASN A 219 15.42 14.89 -4.58
CA ASN A 219 16.70 15.61 -4.75
C ASN A 219 16.86 16.77 -3.76
N ASP A 220 15.82 17.19 -3.06
CA ASP A 220 15.86 18.26 -2.06
C ASP A 220 16.40 17.72 -0.72
N ARG A 221 17.74 17.73 -0.58
CA ARG A 221 18.44 17.25 0.63
C ARG A 221 17.97 17.99 1.88
N GLU A 222 17.87 19.33 1.82
CA GLU A 222 17.49 20.14 2.99
C GLU A 222 16.06 19.82 3.45
N LEU A 223 15.14 19.67 2.49
CA LEU A 223 13.77 19.24 2.76
C LEU A 223 13.72 17.86 3.44
N LEU A 224 14.45 16.87 2.91
CA LEU A 224 14.45 15.53 3.47
C LEU A 224 15.08 15.50 4.86
N GLU A 225 16.26 16.04 5.06
CA GLU A 225 16.98 16.03 6.35
C GLU A 225 16.21 16.78 7.43
N SER A 226 15.59 17.93 7.12
CA SER A 226 14.75 18.68 8.08
C SER A 226 13.50 17.93 8.50
N ASN A 227 13.09 16.90 7.73
CA ASN A 227 11.94 16.03 8.04
C ASN A 227 12.36 14.63 8.49
N GLY A 228 13.63 14.44 8.88
CA GLY A 228 14.14 13.19 9.44
C GLY A 228 14.31 12.06 8.42
N LEU A 229 14.52 12.40 7.16
CA LEU A 229 14.85 11.49 6.08
C LEU A 229 16.26 11.75 5.55
N GLU A 230 16.89 10.73 4.97
CA GLU A 230 18.13 10.84 4.23
C GLU A 230 17.83 10.85 2.72
N LEU A 231 18.79 11.27 1.90
CA LEU A 231 18.70 11.12 0.45
C LEU A 231 18.57 9.62 0.08
N PRO A 232 17.89 9.30 -1.04
CA PRO A 232 17.98 7.98 -1.64
C PRO A 232 19.45 7.53 -1.79
N LEU A 233 19.73 6.25 -1.55
CA LEU A 233 21.10 5.70 -1.68
C LEU A 233 21.68 5.93 -3.07
N SER A 234 20.85 5.85 -4.10
CA SER A 234 21.23 6.13 -5.49
C SER A 234 21.66 7.57 -5.74
N LEU A 235 21.21 8.54 -4.92
CA LEU A 235 21.55 9.95 -5.00
C LEU A 235 22.62 10.37 -3.99
N SER A 236 22.82 9.60 -2.94
CA SER A 236 23.82 9.85 -1.89
C SER A 236 25.22 9.52 -2.36
N GLY A 237 25.72 10.00 -3.48
CA GLY A 237 27.00 9.68 -4.10
C GLY A 237 28.04 9.09 -3.14
N HIS A 238 28.40 7.82 -3.34
CA HIS A 238 29.45 7.19 -2.56
C HIS A 238 30.75 8.02 -2.74
N ARG A 239 31.13 8.74 -1.70
CA ARG A 239 32.51 9.20 -1.52
C ARG A 239 33.30 8.18 -0.74
#